data_c0cb259fdc588c5d30467a5383072142
#
_entry.id   c0cb259fdc588c5d30467a5383072142
#
_cell.length_a   1.000
_cell.length_b   1.000
_cell.length_c   1.000
_cell.angle_alpha   90.00
_cell.angle_beta   90.00
_cell.angle_gamma   90.00
#
_symmetry.space_group_name_H-M   'P 1'
#
loop_
_entity.id
_entity.type
_entity.pdbx_description
1 polymer ?
#
loop_
_entity_poly.entity_id
_entity_poly.type
_entity_poly.pdbx_seq_one_letter_code
_entity_poly.pdbx_strand_id
1 'polypeptide(L)'
;SINDPIEVRYCFRNYMLGELCNNAAIPASPFRIVIKKKPALMWFDAEANFERFSHKDSIDYYLEKIKSVGFTHAIVDIRPITGEVLYQSQFAPQMKEWKGAKAGNFDYLQYFIKKGHELGIEVHASLNVFCAGHNYFDRGMVYSGHPEWASMVYTPEKGIIPITEEKQKYGAMINPL
;
A
#
# COMPACT_ATOMS: atom_id res chain seq x y z
N SER A 1 35.70 11.58 -3.27
CA SER A 1 34.29 11.53 -2.77
C SER A 1 33.82 10.09 -2.81
N ILE A 2 33.16 9.63 -1.77
CA ILE A 2 32.54 8.32 -1.71
C ILE A 2 31.08 8.50 -2.16
N ASN A 3 30.75 7.85 -3.27
CA ASN A 3 29.36 7.80 -3.73
C ASN A 3 28.65 6.72 -2.89
N ASP A 4 27.56 7.10 -2.21
CA ASP A 4 26.71 6.21 -1.45
C ASP A 4 27.36 5.59 -0.17
N PRO A 5 27.77 6.42 0.81
CA PRO A 5 28.36 5.91 2.05
C PRO A 5 27.31 5.15 2.86
N ILE A 6 27.68 3.97 3.39
CA ILE A 6 26.82 3.14 4.25
C ILE A 6 27.04 3.38 5.74
N GLU A 7 28.24 3.88 6.11
CA GLU A 7 28.55 4.27 7.47
C GLU A 7 29.67 5.31 7.54
N VAL A 8 29.71 6.04 8.64
CA VAL A 8 30.82 6.94 9.01
C VAL A 8 31.43 6.42 10.28
N ARG A 9 32.75 6.27 10.27
CA ARG A 9 33.56 5.91 11.46
C ARG A 9 34.57 6.99 11.73
N TYR A 10 34.65 7.41 12.99
CA TYR A 10 35.66 8.38 13.46
C TYR A 10 36.47 7.78 14.60
N CYS A 11 37.80 7.86 14.53
CA CYS A 11 38.74 7.31 15.51
C CYS A 11 38.45 5.85 15.90
N PHE A 12 38.07 5.02 14.95
CA PHE A 12 37.64 3.63 15.17
C PHE A 12 38.85 2.66 15.06
N ARG A 13 40.01 3.06 15.65
CA ARG A 13 41.23 2.28 15.72
C ARG A 13 41.89 2.49 17.10
N ASN A 14 42.66 1.51 17.54
CA ASN A 14 43.45 1.62 18.76
C ASN A 14 44.52 2.72 18.61
N TYR A 15 44.67 3.55 19.64
CA TYR A 15 45.69 4.59 19.72
C TYR A 15 45.68 5.65 18.61
N MET A 16 44.51 6.05 18.18
CA MET A 16 44.36 7.12 17.19
C MET A 16 43.98 8.44 17.88
N LEU A 17 44.78 9.50 17.61
CA LEU A 17 44.45 10.85 18.03
C LEU A 17 43.37 11.41 17.09
N GLY A 18 42.28 11.93 17.67
CA GLY A 18 41.18 12.53 16.92
C GLY A 18 41.47 14.01 16.65
N GLU A 19 41.25 14.45 15.41
CA GLU A 19 41.45 15.84 15.00
C GLU A 19 40.13 16.66 15.06
N LEU A 20 38.96 15.98 15.19
CA LEU A 20 37.68 16.65 15.29
C LEU A 20 37.47 17.17 16.71
N CYS A 21 37.46 18.48 16.86
CA CYS A 21 37.27 19.18 18.13
C CYS A 21 36.11 20.19 18.04
N ASN A 22 35.52 20.54 19.18
CA ASN A 22 34.60 21.67 19.27
C ASN A 22 35.39 23.00 19.40
N ASN A 23 34.69 24.13 19.51
CA ASN A 23 35.31 25.46 19.65
C ASN A 23 36.13 25.64 20.93
N ALA A 24 35.98 24.78 21.91
CA ALA A 24 36.78 24.76 23.15
C ALA A 24 37.98 23.77 23.07
N ALA A 25 38.35 23.34 21.88
CA ALA A 25 39.41 22.35 21.61
C ALA A 25 39.20 21.00 22.31
N ILE A 26 37.98 20.67 22.69
CA ILE A 26 37.65 19.35 23.26
C ILE A 26 37.45 18.36 22.10
N PRO A 27 38.24 17.26 22.04
CA PRO A 27 38.12 16.29 20.96
C PRO A 27 36.81 15.48 21.04
N ALA A 28 36.27 15.13 19.87
CA ALA A 28 35.13 14.23 19.78
C ALA A 28 35.52 12.81 20.21
N SER A 29 34.65 12.16 20.95
CA SER A 29 34.78 10.72 21.23
C SER A 29 34.70 9.89 19.95
N PRO A 30 35.35 8.73 19.88
CA PRO A 30 35.18 7.81 18.75
C PRO A 30 33.70 7.47 18.53
N PHE A 31 33.26 7.48 17.27
CA PHE A 31 31.89 7.13 16.94
C PHE A 31 31.78 6.30 15.66
N ARG A 32 30.70 5.57 15.57
CA ARG A 32 30.22 4.88 14.36
C ARG A 32 28.77 5.27 14.11
N ILE A 33 28.51 5.81 12.95
CA ILE A 33 27.14 6.16 12.50
C ILE A 33 26.85 5.33 11.25
N VAL A 34 25.82 4.50 11.30
CA VAL A 34 25.30 3.78 10.12
C VAL A 34 24.32 4.69 9.40
N ILE A 35 24.59 4.96 8.12
CA ILE A 35 23.72 5.77 7.28
C ILE A 35 22.61 4.84 6.75
N LYS A 36 21.44 4.90 7.38
CA LYS A 36 20.24 4.20 6.88
C LYS A 36 19.54 5.11 5.91
N LYS A 37 19.41 4.71 4.64
CA LYS A 37 18.49 5.36 3.72
C LYS A 37 17.08 5.16 4.25
N LYS A 38 16.35 6.24 4.43
CA LYS A 38 14.92 6.15 4.78
C LYS A 38 14.17 5.63 3.56
N PRO A 39 13.27 4.65 3.73
CA PRO A 39 12.41 4.22 2.64
C PRO A 39 11.52 5.38 2.20
N ALA A 40 11.40 5.57 0.89
CA ALA A 40 10.43 6.47 0.28
C ALA A 40 9.34 5.61 -0.34
N LEU A 41 8.09 5.76 0.15
CA LEU A 41 6.97 4.92 -0.22
C LEU A 41 5.96 5.72 -1.04
N MET A 42 5.45 5.13 -2.13
CA MET A 42 4.32 5.62 -2.90
C MET A 42 3.13 4.69 -2.73
N TRP A 43 1.98 5.27 -2.35
CA TRP A 43 0.73 4.54 -2.22
C TRP A 43 -0.09 4.65 -3.51
N PHE A 44 -0.54 3.52 -4.01
CA PHE A 44 -1.43 3.41 -5.16
C PHE A 44 -2.80 2.91 -4.71
N ASP A 45 -3.75 3.83 -4.63
CA ASP A 45 -5.14 3.51 -4.34
C ASP A 45 -5.77 2.73 -5.50
N ALA A 46 -6.47 1.64 -5.18
CA ALA A 46 -7.04 0.74 -6.18
C ALA A 46 -8.15 1.39 -7.00
N GLU A 47 -9.08 2.06 -6.33
CA GLU A 47 -10.28 2.59 -6.97
C GLU A 47 -9.98 3.85 -7.77
N ALA A 48 -9.15 4.75 -7.23
CA ALA A 48 -8.76 5.99 -7.90
C ALA A 48 -7.90 5.75 -9.16
N ASN A 49 -7.18 4.63 -9.21
CA ASN A 49 -6.27 4.30 -10.30
C ASN A 49 -6.71 3.08 -11.12
N PHE A 50 -7.91 2.54 -10.89
CA PHE A 50 -8.36 1.30 -11.52
C PHE A 50 -8.24 1.32 -13.04
N GLU A 51 -8.74 2.35 -13.70
CA GLU A 51 -8.63 2.48 -15.16
C GLU A 51 -7.19 2.50 -15.64
N ARG A 52 -6.33 3.32 -14.99
CA ARG A 52 -4.91 3.45 -15.36
C ARG A 52 -4.17 2.13 -15.23
N PHE A 53 -4.37 1.45 -14.11
CA PHE A 53 -3.66 0.20 -13.82
C PHE A 53 -4.31 -1.05 -14.40
N SER A 54 -5.41 -0.89 -15.13
CA SER A 54 -5.93 -1.92 -16.03
C SER A 54 -5.09 -2.08 -17.31
N HIS A 55 -4.08 -1.24 -17.51
CA HIS A 55 -3.14 -1.27 -18.64
C HIS A 55 -1.70 -1.41 -18.15
N LYS A 56 -1.00 -2.42 -18.67
CA LYS A 56 0.41 -2.70 -18.31
C LYS A 56 1.33 -1.52 -18.55
N ASP A 57 1.20 -0.86 -19.70
CA ASP A 57 2.02 0.28 -20.07
C ASP A 57 1.90 1.45 -19.08
N SER A 58 0.70 1.63 -18.51
CA SER A 58 0.49 2.62 -17.44
C SER A 58 1.20 2.24 -16.15
N ILE A 59 1.13 0.97 -15.75
CA ILE A 59 1.86 0.47 -14.57
C ILE A 59 3.36 0.69 -14.76
N ASP A 60 3.89 0.32 -15.92
CA ASP A 60 5.31 0.53 -16.27
C ASP A 60 5.69 1.99 -16.15
N TYR A 61 4.94 2.88 -16.77
CA TYR A 61 5.16 4.32 -16.71
C TYR A 61 5.21 4.86 -15.29
N TYR A 62 4.23 4.51 -14.45
CA TYR A 62 4.17 5.03 -13.07
C TYR A 62 5.27 4.45 -12.19
N LEU A 63 5.61 3.17 -12.31
CA LEU A 63 6.71 2.57 -11.57
C LEU A 63 8.07 3.17 -11.98
N GLU A 64 8.31 3.37 -13.27
CA GLU A 64 9.51 4.06 -13.76
C GLU A 64 9.57 5.51 -13.26
N LYS A 65 8.44 6.20 -13.26
CA LYS A 65 8.34 7.57 -12.76
C LYS A 65 8.68 7.67 -11.28
N ILE A 66 8.10 6.85 -10.41
CA ILE A 66 8.41 6.89 -8.97
C ILE A 66 9.87 6.50 -8.72
N LYS A 67 10.41 5.53 -9.48
CA LYS A 67 11.83 5.17 -9.41
C LYS A 67 12.73 6.35 -9.76
N SER A 68 12.42 7.07 -10.84
CA SER A 68 13.23 8.21 -11.30
C SER A 68 13.31 9.36 -10.30
N VAL A 69 12.31 9.52 -9.44
CA VAL A 69 12.28 10.55 -8.38
C VAL A 69 12.71 10.03 -7.00
N GLY A 70 13.21 8.79 -6.93
CA GLY A 70 13.88 8.26 -5.74
C GLY A 70 13.01 7.45 -4.78
N PHE A 71 11.78 7.08 -5.17
CA PHE A 71 11.00 6.13 -4.39
C PHE A 71 11.61 4.75 -4.43
N THR A 72 11.54 4.04 -3.32
CA THR A 72 12.11 2.70 -3.14
C THR A 72 11.04 1.64 -2.94
N HIS A 73 9.82 2.04 -2.58
CA HIS A 73 8.73 1.14 -2.24
C HIS A 73 7.44 1.61 -2.92
N ALA A 74 6.62 0.65 -3.37
CA ALA A 74 5.28 0.86 -3.86
C ALA A 74 4.30 0.10 -2.96
N ILE A 75 3.34 0.79 -2.36
CA ILE A 75 2.24 0.17 -1.62
C ILE A 75 1.05 0.12 -2.59
N VAL A 76 0.64 -1.07 -2.96
CA VAL A 76 -0.43 -1.30 -3.94
C VAL A 76 -1.66 -1.80 -3.22
N ASP A 77 -2.74 -1.03 -3.27
CA ASP A 77 -4.02 -1.46 -2.75
C ASP A 77 -4.64 -2.49 -3.72
N ILE A 78 -4.82 -3.70 -3.23
CA ILE A 78 -5.27 -4.85 -4.03
C ILE A 78 -6.62 -5.41 -3.57
N ARG A 79 -7.16 -4.90 -2.47
CA ARG A 79 -8.49 -5.23 -1.99
C ARG A 79 -9.15 -3.96 -1.46
N PRO A 80 -9.82 -3.22 -2.36
CA PRO A 80 -10.47 -1.97 -2.02
C PRO A 80 -11.71 -2.18 -1.12
N ILE A 81 -12.41 -1.10 -0.83
CA ILE A 81 -13.54 -1.08 0.10
C ILE A 81 -14.71 -1.97 -0.31
N THR A 82 -14.84 -2.29 -1.60
CA THR A 82 -15.87 -3.22 -2.09
C THR A 82 -15.64 -4.67 -1.65
N GLY A 83 -14.45 -5.00 -1.17
CA GLY A 83 -14.07 -6.36 -0.79
C GLY A 83 -13.71 -7.28 -1.96
N GLU A 84 -13.88 -6.82 -3.19
CA GLU A 84 -13.35 -7.48 -4.38
C GLU A 84 -11.83 -7.35 -4.45
N VAL A 85 -11.16 -8.21 -5.21
CA VAL A 85 -9.70 -8.23 -5.28
C VAL A 85 -9.19 -7.94 -6.70
N LEU A 86 -7.98 -7.39 -6.78
CA LEU A 86 -7.29 -7.08 -8.05
C LEU A 86 -6.23 -8.12 -8.42
N TYR A 87 -6.36 -9.32 -7.89
CA TYR A 87 -5.50 -10.47 -8.18
C TYR A 87 -6.34 -11.73 -8.33
N GLN A 88 -5.75 -12.79 -8.85
CA GLN A 88 -6.44 -14.08 -8.96
C GLN A 88 -6.61 -14.70 -7.57
N SER A 89 -7.87 -14.92 -7.16
CA SER A 89 -8.22 -15.47 -5.86
C SER A 89 -9.28 -16.58 -6.01
N GLN A 90 -9.17 -17.60 -5.17
CA GLN A 90 -10.20 -18.63 -5.02
C GLN A 90 -11.25 -18.29 -3.95
N PHE A 91 -10.99 -17.26 -3.14
CA PHE A 91 -11.79 -16.93 -1.96
C PHE A 91 -12.60 -15.62 -2.11
N ALA A 92 -12.13 -14.70 -2.91
CA ALA A 92 -12.78 -13.42 -3.10
C ALA A 92 -13.04 -13.14 -4.59
N PRO A 93 -14.17 -12.50 -4.92
CA PRO A 93 -14.47 -12.15 -6.30
C PRO A 93 -13.46 -11.14 -6.84
N GLN A 94 -13.05 -11.33 -8.08
CA GLN A 94 -12.18 -10.39 -8.76
C GLN A 94 -12.97 -9.16 -9.22
N MET A 95 -12.41 -7.97 -8.96
CA MET A 95 -12.96 -6.71 -9.50
C MET A 95 -12.74 -6.67 -11.02
N LYS A 96 -13.83 -6.83 -11.78
CA LYS A 96 -13.78 -6.87 -13.25
C LYS A 96 -14.03 -5.52 -13.90
N GLU A 97 -14.64 -4.61 -13.17
CA GLU A 97 -14.93 -3.27 -13.64
C GLU A 97 -15.05 -2.30 -12.47
N TRP A 98 -14.76 -1.02 -12.71
CA TRP A 98 -15.01 0.07 -11.77
C TRP A 98 -15.34 1.36 -12.51
N LYS A 99 -16.49 1.95 -12.20
CA LYS A 99 -16.97 3.22 -12.81
C LYS A 99 -16.92 3.25 -14.34
N GLY A 100 -17.21 2.12 -14.97
CA GLY A 100 -17.21 1.98 -16.43
C GLY A 100 -15.89 1.54 -17.04
N ALA A 101 -14.78 1.59 -16.30
CA ALA A 101 -13.51 1.03 -16.74
C ALA A 101 -13.50 -0.49 -16.50
N LYS A 102 -12.94 -1.25 -17.45
CA LYS A 102 -12.80 -2.71 -17.35
C LYS A 102 -11.39 -3.09 -16.91
N ALA A 103 -11.29 -4.13 -16.08
CA ALA A 103 -10.01 -4.70 -15.68
C ALA A 103 -9.23 -5.23 -16.90
N GLY A 104 -7.92 -5.10 -16.87
CA GLY A 104 -7.05 -5.73 -17.85
C GLY A 104 -7.06 -7.26 -17.76
N ASN A 105 -6.75 -7.93 -18.86
CA ASN A 105 -6.68 -9.40 -18.89
C ASN A 105 -5.33 -9.92 -18.35
N PHE A 106 -5.00 -9.56 -17.10
CA PHE A 106 -3.79 -10.02 -16.42
C PHE A 106 -3.97 -9.92 -14.90
N ASP A 107 -3.13 -10.62 -14.15
CA ASP A 107 -3.09 -10.47 -12.69
C ASP A 107 -2.37 -9.16 -12.33
N TYR A 108 -3.14 -8.24 -11.77
CA TYR A 108 -2.70 -6.91 -11.40
C TYR A 108 -1.54 -6.93 -10.38
N LEU A 109 -1.71 -7.69 -9.29
CA LEU A 109 -0.68 -7.76 -8.25
C LEU A 109 0.59 -8.44 -8.76
N GLN A 110 0.46 -9.54 -9.47
CA GLN A 110 1.59 -10.26 -10.04
C GLN A 110 2.41 -9.35 -10.98
N TYR A 111 1.72 -8.55 -11.79
CA TYR A 111 2.39 -7.63 -12.70
C TYR A 111 3.14 -6.51 -11.97
N PHE A 112 2.52 -5.91 -10.94
CA PHE A 112 3.19 -4.91 -10.09
C PHE A 112 4.43 -5.46 -9.42
N ILE A 113 4.34 -6.68 -8.85
CA ILE A 113 5.49 -7.35 -8.22
C ILE A 113 6.62 -7.55 -9.23
N LYS A 114 6.30 -8.14 -10.39
CA LYS A 114 7.29 -8.41 -11.44
C LYS A 114 8.00 -7.14 -11.86
N LYS A 115 7.25 -6.14 -12.31
CA LYS A 115 7.82 -4.88 -12.82
C LYS A 115 8.52 -4.08 -11.73
N GLY A 116 7.97 -4.05 -10.52
CA GLY A 116 8.60 -3.40 -9.37
C GLY A 116 9.98 -3.98 -9.05
N HIS A 117 10.09 -5.31 -9.02
CA HIS A 117 11.37 -5.98 -8.78
C HIS A 117 12.38 -5.74 -9.91
N GLU A 118 11.94 -5.74 -11.17
CA GLU A 118 12.82 -5.39 -12.31
C GLU A 118 13.42 -3.99 -12.16
N LEU A 119 12.69 -3.05 -11.58
CA LEU A 119 13.14 -1.68 -11.31
C LEU A 119 13.84 -1.51 -9.95
N GLY A 120 13.95 -2.58 -9.13
CA GLY A 120 14.49 -2.50 -7.78
C GLY A 120 13.61 -1.67 -6.84
N ILE A 121 12.28 -1.76 -6.99
CA ILE A 121 11.26 -1.23 -6.09
C ILE A 121 10.66 -2.39 -5.30
N GLU A 122 10.61 -2.26 -3.98
CA GLU A 122 9.88 -3.21 -3.13
C GLU A 122 8.38 -2.96 -3.24
N VAL A 123 7.60 -4.02 -3.50
CA VAL A 123 6.15 -3.94 -3.65
C VAL A 123 5.47 -4.53 -2.42
N HIS A 124 4.59 -3.75 -1.82
CA HIS A 124 3.78 -4.13 -0.66
C HIS A 124 2.31 -4.17 -1.05
N ALA A 125 1.63 -5.27 -0.71
CA ALA A 125 0.20 -5.38 -0.89
C ALA A 125 -0.55 -4.75 0.29
N SER A 126 -1.51 -3.88 -0.01
CA SER A 126 -2.45 -3.32 0.97
C SER A 126 -3.82 -3.95 0.79
N LEU A 127 -4.47 -4.30 1.90
CA LEU A 127 -5.78 -4.93 1.91
C LEU A 127 -6.68 -4.31 2.98
N ASN A 128 -7.92 -4.01 2.61
CA ASN A 128 -8.98 -3.69 3.55
C ASN A 128 -9.62 -5.00 4.04
N VAL A 129 -9.07 -5.59 5.11
CA VAL A 129 -9.37 -6.97 5.53
C VAL A 129 -10.84 -7.22 5.80
N PHE A 130 -11.51 -6.32 6.53
CA PHE A 130 -12.91 -6.47 6.92
C PHE A 130 -13.91 -5.81 5.97
N CYS A 131 -13.47 -5.15 4.91
CA CYS A 131 -14.37 -4.60 3.91
C CYS A 131 -14.90 -5.72 3.00
N ALA A 132 -16.21 -5.81 2.88
CA ALA A 132 -16.87 -6.80 2.04
C ALA A 132 -18.02 -6.19 1.20
N GLY A 133 -18.03 -4.88 1.06
CA GLY A 133 -18.99 -4.17 0.24
C GLY A 133 -19.00 -2.67 0.50
N HIS A 134 -19.81 -1.98 -0.28
CA HIS A 134 -20.06 -0.55 -0.13
C HIS A 134 -21.53 -0.24 -0.39
N ASN A 135 -22.23 0.28 0.62
CA ASN A 135 -23.67 0.50 0.57
C ASN A 135 -24.13 1.59 -0.41
N TYR A 136 -23.26 2.52 -0.79
CA TYR A 136 -23.56 3.50 -1.83
C TYR A 136 -23.63 2.88 -3.23
N PHE A 137 -22.88 1.81 -3.48
CA PHE A 137 -22.83 1.12 -4.77
C PHE A 137 -23.66 -0.17 -4.77
N ASP A 138 -24.22 -0.57 -3.62
CA ASP A 138 -24.87 -1.88 -3.39
C ASP A 138 -24.02 -3.04 -3.96
N ARG A 139 -22.71 -2.99 -3.69
CA ARG A 139 -21.71 -3.86 -4.30
C ARG A 139 -20.80 -4.50 -3.25
N GLY A 140 -20.45 -5.76 -3.49
CA GLY A 140 -19.58 -6.55 -2.64
C GLY A 140 -20.23 -7.82 -2.10
N MET A 141 -19.46 -8.64 -1.39
CA MET A 141 -19.87 -9.99 -0.96
C MET A 141 -21.10 -9.97 -0.05
N VAL A 142 -21.24 -8.98 0.83
CA VAL A 142 -22.40 -8.85 1.73
C VAL A 142 -23.69 -8.44 1.01
N TYR A 143 -23.61 -8.02 -0.26
CA TYR A 143 -24.78 -7.71 -1.09
C TYR A 143 -25.17 -8.86 -2.04
N SER A 144 -24.18 -9.66 -2.46
CA SER A 144 -24.38 -10.63 -3.54
C SER A 144 -24.18 -12.10 -3.18
N GLY A 145 -23.61 -12.42 -2.03
CA GLY A 145 -23.28 -13.80 -1.70
C GLY A 145 -23.45 -14.18 -0.24
N HIS A 146 -23.12 -13.27 0.68
CA HIS A 146 -23.02 -13.53 2.09
C HIS A 146 -23.63 -12.40 2.94
N PRO A 147 -24.95 -12.15 2.83
CA PRO A 147 -25.62 -11.10 3.61
C PRO A 147 -25.52 -11.32 5.12
N GLU A 148 -25.41 -12.57 5.55
CA GLU A 148 -25.22 -12.96 6.95
C GLU A 148 -23.89 -12.48 7.57
N TRP A 149 -22.93 -12.09 6.75
CA TRP A 149 -21.66 -11.54 7.21
C TRP A 149 -21.71 -10.04 7.47
N ALA A 150 -22.77 -9.37 7.10
CA ALA A 150 -22.88 -7.93 7.27
C ALA A 150 -22.81 -7.53 8.74
N SER A 151 -22.01 -6.53 9.06
CA SER A 151 -22.03 -5.92 10.38
C SER A 151 -23.34 -5.20 10.63
N MET A 152 -23.73 -5.09 11.90
CA MET A 152 -24.95 -4.43 12.33
C MET A 152 -24.67 -2.96 12.63
N VAL A 153 -25.64 -2.10 12.34
CA VAL A 153 -25.58 -0.67 12.65
C VAL A 153 -26.86 -0.27 13.41
N TYR A 154 -26.70 0.61 14.38
CA TYR A 154 -27.85 1.20 15.08
C TYR A 154 -28.30 2.49 14.38
N THR A 155 -29.59 2.58 14.10
CA THR A 155 -30.23 3.83 13.66
C THR A 155 -31.35 4.20 14.62
N PRO A 156 -31.57 5.51 14.91
CA PRO A 156 -32.64 5.94 15.82
C PRO A 156 -34.05 5.50 15.36
N GLU A 157 -34.27 5.43 14.04
CA GLU A 157 -35.57 5.15 13.44
C GLU A 157 -35.89 3.65 13.36
N LYS A 158 -34.87 2.81 13.15
CA LYS A 158 -35.04 1.37 12.87
C LYS A 158 -34.43 0.46 13.93
N GLY A 159 -33.68 1.03 14.89
CA GLY A 159 -32.91 0.22 15.83
C GLY A 159 -31.67 -0.42 15.22
N ILE A 160 -31.38 -1.66 15.60
CA ILE A 160 -30.23 -2.42 15.09
C ILE A 160 -30.64 -3.13 13.79
N ILE A 161 -29.97 -2.78 12.70
CA ILE A 161 -30.21 -3.33 11.35
C ILE A 161 -28.89 -3.74 10.70
N PRO A 162 -28.90 -4.64 9.70
CA PRO A 162 -27.71 -4.89 8.88
C PRO A 162 -27.23 -3.61 8.18
N ILE A 163 -25.92 -3.42 8.09
CA ILE A 163 -25.36 -2.23 7.43
C ILE A 163 -25.77 -2.12 5.97
N THR A 164 -26.14 -3.21 5.34
CA THR A 164 -26.64 -3.26 3.95
C THR A 164 -28.01 -2.59 3.78
N GLU A 165 -28.76 -2.41 4.88
CA GLU A 165 -30.05 -1.69 4.87
C GLU A 165 -29.90 -0.18 5.13
N GLU A 166 -28.73 0.27 5.53
CA GLU A 166 -28.41 1.67 5.74
C GLU A 166 -27.95 2.30 4.43
N LYS A 167 -28.59 3.40 4.03
CA LYS A 167 -28.35 4.06 2.72
C LYS A 167 -27.29 5.17 2.77
N GLN A 168 -26.56 5.29 3.85
CA GLN A 168 -25.44 6.23 3.95
C GLN A 168 -24.20 5.71 3.18
N LYS A 169 -23.25 6.59 2.90
CA LYS A 169 -22.01 6.25 2.16
C LYS A 169 -20.97 5.58 3.06
N TYR A 170 -21.24 4.36 3.49
CA TYR A 170 -20.32 3.59 4.33
C TYR A 170 -19.85 2.32 3.63
N GLY A 171 -18.62 1.92 3.96
CA GLY A 171 -18.16 0.58 3.65
C GLY A 171 -18.97 -0.45 4.43
N ALA A 172 -19.46 -1.48 3.77
CA ALA A 172 -20.12 -2.60 4.42
C ALA A 172 -19.04 -3.54 4.96
N MET A 173 -18.90 -3.57 6.28
CA MET A 173 -17.91 -4.39 6.98
C MET A 173 -18.45 -5.79 7.23
N ILE A 174 -17.53 -6.77 7.30
CA ILE A 174 -17.83 -8.11 7.81
C ILE A 174 -17.88 -8.04 9.34
N ASN A 175 -18.87 -8.69 9.93
CA ASN A 175 -18.87 -8.98 11.37
C ASN A 175 -17.83 -10.10 11.62
N PRO A 176 -16.78 -9.87 12.41
CA PRO A 176 -15.74 -10.88 12.67
C PRO A 176 -16.13 -11.93 13.73
N LEU A 177 -17.33 -11.83 14.32
CA LEU A 177 -17.82 -12.72 15.39
C LEU A 177 -18.79 -13.76 14.86
#